data_ba3612f90016474bf76b33130c4cd1d0
#
_entry.id   ba3612f90016474bf76b33130c4cd1d0
#
_cell.length_a   1.000
_cell.length_b   1.000
_cell.length_c   1.000
_cell.angle_alpha   90.00
_cell.angle_beta   90.00
_cell.angle_gamma   90.00
#
_symmetry.space_group_name_H-M   'P 1'
#
loop_
_entity.id
_entity.type
_entity.pdbx_description
1 polymer ?
#
loop_
_entity_poly.entity_id
_entity_poly.type
_entity_poly.pdbx_seq_one_letter_code
_entity_poly.pdbx_strand_id
1 'polypeptide(L)'
;SINRTKNRKAQIIPMSKTLAFILQEYLQYRDGKPDDYVFCTSYGNNANIHTYQGLLQRYNRKRGVMKTSAHLYRHTFAKNWILNGGDIFRLQKILGHSDLTVVKEYVNMFSNELSIDFDKFNPLDNLGLNQKKNTIKMK
;
A
#
# COMPACT_ATOMS: atom_id res chain seq x y z
N SER A 1 29.41 -5.25 3.41
CA SER A 1 28.94 -3.98 4.03
C SER A 1 27.46 -3.86 3.83
N ILE A 2 26.70 -4.00 4.90
CA ILE A 2 25.26 -3.85 4.94
C ILE A 2 24.98 -2.35 4.74
N ASN A 3 24.40 -2.00 3.59
CA ASN A 3 23.92 -0.65 3.33
C ASN A 3 22.84 -0.31 4.37
N ARG A 4 23.20 0.58 5.28
CA ARG A 4 22.33 1.10 6.33
C ARG A 4 21.23 1.93 5.67
N THR A 5 20.04 1.38 5.60
CA THR A 5 18.82 2.19 5.34
C THR A 5 18.70 3.24 6.45
N LYS A 6 18.23 4.43 6.11
CA LYS A 6 18.05 5.58 7.04
C LYS A 6 17.25 5.21 8.29
N ASN A 7 16.40 4.21 8.21
CA ASN A 7 15.65 3.61 9.33
C ASN A 7 16.09 2.16 9.51
N ARG A 8 16.92 1.90 10.51
CA ARG A 8 17.53 0.61 10.86
C ARG A 8 16.57 -0.48 11.35
N LYS A 9 15.27 -0.38 11.13
CA LYS A 9 14.30 -1.36 11.60
C LYS A 9 13.87 -2.25 10.44
N ALA A 10 14.00 -3.56 10.61
CA ALA A 10 13.40 -4.54 9.71
C ALA A 10 11.89 -4.31 9.70
N GLN A 11 11.30 -4.27 8.52
CA GLN A 11 9.89 -4.08 8.34
C GLN A 11 9.27 -5.37 7.80
N ILE A 12 8.25 -5.86 8.48
CA ILE A 12 7.43 -6.98 8.00
C ILE A 12 6.21 -6.40 7.31
N ILE A 13 6.07 -6.70 6.02
CA ILE A 13 4.93 -6.26 5.21
C ILE A 13 4.08 -7.48 4.88
N PRO A 14 2.75 -7.44 5.13
CA PRO A 14 1.87 -8.53 4.77
C PRO A 14 1.82 -8.69 3.24
N MET A 15 1.76 -9.94 2.80
CA MET A 15 1.69 -10.29 1.38
C MET A 15 0.24 -10.62 1.00
N SER A 16 -0.26 -10.06 -0.08
CA SER A 16 -1.58 -10.43 -0.61
C SER A 16 -1.53 -11.83 -1.24
N LYS A 17 -2.68 -12.52 -1.28
CA LYS A 17 -2.79 -13.85 -1.92
C LYS A 17 -2.34 -13.82 -3.37
N THR A 18 -2.73 -12.78 -4.13
CA THR A 18 -2.33 -12.61 -5.53
C THR A 18 -0.83 -12.44 -5.68
N LEU A 19 -0.20 -11.61 -4.82
CA LEU A 19 1.25 -11.44 -4.85
C LEU A 19 1.98 -12.73 -4.47
N ALA A 20 1.49 -13.46 -3.48
CA ALA A 20 2.05 -14.76 -3.09
C ALA A 20 2.01 -15.75 -4.26
N PHE A 21 0.88 -15.83 -4.97
CA PHE A 21 0.73 -16.68 -6.15
C PHE A 21 1.73 -16.32 -7.25
N ILE A 22 1.83 -15.02 -7.62
CA ILE A 22 2.77 -14.55 -8.63
C ILE A 22 4.22 -14.84 -8.24
N LEU A 23 4.58 -14.65 -6.96
CA LEU A 23 5.92 -14.94 -6.48
C LEU A 23 6.23 -16.44 -6.49
N GLN A 24 5.27 -17.29 -6.15
CA GLN A 24 5.44 -18.74 -6.25
C GLN A 24 5.70 -19.17 -7.70
N GLU A 25 4.93 -18.65 -8.64
CA GLU A 25 5.16 -18.88 -10.08
C GLU A 25 6.55 -18.40 -10.51
N TYR A 26 6.93 -17.20 -10.12
CA TYR A 26 8.26 -16.63 -10.41
C TYR A 26 9.39 -17.54 -9.85
N LEU A 27 9.24 -18.04 -8.63
CA LEU A 27 10.26 -18.88 -7.99
C LEU A 27 10.45 -20.23 -8.71
N GLN A 28 9.42 -20.76 -9.37
CA GLN A 28 9.54 -21.95 -10.21
C GLN A 28 10.45 -21.72 -11.44
N TYR A 29 10.39 -20.52 -12.03
CA TYR A 29 11.28 -20.15 -13.16
C TYR A 29 12.69 -19.77 -12.71
N ARG A 30 12.85 -19.33 -11.47
CA ARG A 30 14.13 -18.84 -10.98
C ARG A 30 15.15 -19.96 -10.71
N ASP A 31 14.71 -21.13 -10.35
CA ASP A 31 15.53 -22.31 -10.01
C ASP A 31 16.68 -21.97 -9.04
N GLY A 32 16.33 -21.55 -7.81
CA GLY A 32 17.26 -21.13 -6.78
C GLY A 32 17.12 -21.91 -5.48
N LYS A 33 18.14 -21.85 -4.64
CA LYS A 33 18.13 -22.40 -3.30
C LYS A 33 17.33 -21.53 -2.33
N PRO A 34 16.86 -22.07 -1.19
CA PRO A 34 16.09 -21.30 -0.20
C PRO A 34 16.80 -20.06 0.33
N ASP A 35 18.14 -20.09 0.41
CA ASP A 35 18.96 -18.99 0.93
C ASP A 35 19.35 -17.96 -0.14
N ASP A 36 18.99 -18.18 -1.40
CA ASP A 36 19.29 -17.27 -2.48
C ASP A 36 18.39 -16.03 -2.44
N TYR A 37 18.89 -14.91 -2.98
CA TYR A 37 18.09 -13.70 -3.12
C TYR A 37 16.83 -13.97 -3.95
N VAL A 38 15.68 -13.55 -3.48
CA VAL A 38 14.41 -13.66 -4.23
C VAL A 38 14.54 -12.95 -5.57
N PHE A 39 15.06 -11.74 -5.57
CA PHE A 39 15.33 -10.96 -6.77
C PHE A 39 16.84 -10.86 -6.98
N CYS A 40 17.33 -11.57 -7.99
CA CYS A 40 18.75 -11.65 -8.32
C CYS A 40 19.01 -11.20 -9.76
N THR A 41 20.29 -10.95 -10.07
CA THR A 41 20.76 -10.81 -11.44
C THR A 41 20.76 -12.17 -12.14
N SER A 42 20.97 -12.20 -13.46
CA SER A 42 21.16 -13.44 -14.23
C SER A 42 22.35 -14.29 -13.75
N TYR A 43 23.24 -13.73 -12.95
CA TYR A 43 24.37 -14.41 -12.33
C TYR A 43 24.13 -14.83 -10.87
N GLY A 44 22.89 -14.74 -10.38
CA GLY A 44 22.52 -15.10 -9.01
C GLY A 44 22.90 -14.05 -7.93
N ASN A 45 23.55 -12.95 -8.30
CA ASN A 45 23.94 -11.92 -7.35
C ASN A 45 22.75 -11.01 -6.96
N ASN A 46 22.85 -10.38 -5.78
CA ASN A 46 21.87 -9.37 -5.38
C ASN A 46 21.79 -8.25 -6.42
N ALA A 47 20.59 -8.02 -6.94
CA ALA A 47 20.40 -6.95 -7.91
C ALA A 47 20.34 -5.58 -7.24
N ASN A 48 21.07 -4.63 -7.80
CA ASN A 48 21.09 -3.25 -7.33
C ASN A 48 19.73 -2.58 -7.60
N ILE A 49 19.32 -1.70 -6.68
CA ILE A 49 18.08 -0.92 -6.83
C ILE A 49 18.04 -0.11 -8.13
N HIS A 50 19.18 0.42 -8.59
CA HIS A 50 19.27 1.14 -9.86
C HIS A 50 19.00 0.24 -11.07
N THR A 51 19.39 -1.02 -11.01
CA THR A 51 19.10 -2.01 -12.05
C THR A 51 17.60 -2.22 -12.17
N TYR A 52 16.90 -2.38 -11.05
CA TYR A 52 15.43 -2.54 -11.05
C TYR A 52 14.71 -1.28 -11.52
N GLN A 53 15.17 -0.10 -11.12
CA GLN A 53 14.60 1.16 -11.59
C GLN A 53 14.72 1.29 -13.12
N GLY A 54 15.88 0.95 -13.68
CA GLY A 54 16.12 0.96 -15.12
C GLY A 54 15.24 -0.05 -15.89
N LEU A 55 15.11 -1.27 -15.36
CA LEU A 55 14.24 -2.31 -15.94
C LEU A 55 12.78 -1.87 -15.92
N LEU A 56 12.29 -1.34 -14.80
CA LEU A 56 10.94 -0.85 -14.62
C LEU A 56 10.64 0.31 -15.57
N GLN A 57 11.58 1.25 -15.72
CA GLN A 57 11.47 2.36 -16.66
C GLN A 57 11.38 1.88 -18.10
N ARG A 58 12.21 0.93 -18.50
CA ARG A 58 12.19 0.34 -19.84
C ARG A 58 10.88 -0.40 -20.12
N TYR A 59 10.41 -1.19 -19.14
CA TYR A 59 9.16 -1.92 -19.22
C TYR A 59 7.97 -0.97 -19.43
N ASN A 60 7.89 0.11 -18.67
CA ASN A 60 6.81 1.08 -18.75
C ASN A 60 6.83 1.88 -20.03
N ARG A 61 8.00 2.35 -20.47
CA ARG A 61 8.14 3.08 -21.73
C ARG A 61 7.67 2.27 -22.93
N LYS A 62 7.99 0.97 -22.97
CA LYS A 62 7.49 0.06 -24.02
C LYS A 62 5.96 -0.04 -24.06
N ARG A 63 5.27 0.34 -22.99
CA ARG A 63 3.80 0.33 -22.85
C ARG A 63 3.19 1.73 -22.89
N GLY A 64 3.94 2.74 -23.35
CA GLY A 64 3.46 4.11 -23.47
C GLY A 64 3.41 4.89 -22.14
N VAL A 65 3.88 4.32 -21.02
CA VAL A 65 3.93 5.00 -19.73
C VAL A 65 5.26 5.74 -19.60
N MET A 66 5.23 7.05 -19.84
CA MET A 66 6.44 7.88 -19.87
C MET A 66 6.95 8.26 -18.49
N LYS A 67 6.04 8.57 -17.55
CA LYS A 67 6.37 8.87 -16.16
C LYS A 67 6.44 7.58 -15.35
N THR A 68 7.63 7.20 -14.89
CA THR A 68 7.83 5.95 -14.18
C THR A 68 8.93 6.10 -13.12
N SER A 69 8.61 5.73 -11.90
CA SER A 69 9.56 5.60 -10.80
C SER A 69 8.97 4.70 -9.72
N ALA A 70 9.82 4.15 -8.84
CA ALA A 70 9.35 3.39 -7.68
C ALA A 70 8.43 4.22 -6.78
N HIS A 71 8.67 5.53 -6.65
CA HIS A 71 7.81 6.45 -5.90
C HIS A 71 6.40 6.55 -6.50
N LEU A 72 6.25 6.58 -7.83
CA LEU A 72 4.94 6.63 -8.48
C LEU A 72 4.10 5.38 -8.20
N TYR A 73 4.71 4.19 -8.20
CA TYR A 73 4.03 2.97 -7.81
C TYR A 73 3.56 3.03 -6.36
N ARG A 74 4.41 3.55 -5.48
CA ARG A 74 4.09 3.74 -4.07
C ARG A 74 2.93 4.73 -3.88
N HIS A 75 2.93 5.85 -4.59
CA HIS A 75 1.83 6.82 -4.59
C HIS A 75 0.53 6.19 -5.12
N THR A 76 0.61 5.45 -6.22
CA THR A 76 -0.54 4.75 -6.79
C THR A 76 -1.12 3.72 -5.81
N PHE A 77 -0.27 2.96 -5.13
CA PHE A 77 -0.69 2.03 -4.08
C PHE A 77 -1.39 2.76 -2.95
N ALA A 78 -0.80 3.83 -2.42
CA ALA A 78 -1.37 4.62 -1.33
C ALA A 78 -2.74 5.21 -1.72
N LYS A 79 -2.83 5.80 -2.90
CA LYS A 79 -4.09 6.34 -3.45
C LYS A 79 -5.17 5.26 -3.52
N ASN A 80 -4.88 4.14 -4.16
CA ASN A 80 -5.85 3.05 -4.32
C ASN A 80 -6.25 2.43 -2.99
N TRP A 81 -5.32 2.33 -2.03
CA TRP A 81 -5.61 1.87 -0.67
C TRP A 81 -6.67 2.73 0.00
N ILE A 82 -6.51 4.06 -0.06
CA ILE A 82 -7.45 5.02 0.54
C ILE A 82 -8.78 5.01 -0.19
N LEU A 83 -8.79 5.02 -1.53
CA LEU A 83 -10.00 4.96 -2.34
C LEU A 83 -10.83 3.69 -2.09
N ASN A 84 -10.18 2.59 -1.73
CA ASN A 84 -10.85 1.34 -1.35
C ASN A 84 -11.24 1.28 0.14
N GLY A 85 -11.19 2.39 0.87
CA GLY A 85 -11.56 2.46 2.27
C GLY A 85 -10.54 1.84 3.23
N GLY A 86 -9.29 1.68 2.79
CA GLY A 86 -8.22 1.12 3.60
C GLY A 86 -7.80 2.08 4.73
N ASP A 87 -7.53 1.50 5.90
CA ASP A 87 -7.11 2.25 7.09
C ASP A 87 -5.78 2.98 6.90
N ILE A 88 -5.75 4.26 7.25
CA ILE A 88 -4.61 5.17 7.03
C ILE A 88 -3.42 4.80 7.92
N PHE A 89 -3.65 4.37 9.15
CA PHE A 89 -2.58 3.99 10.07
C PHE A 89 -1.89 2.69 9.64
N ARG A 90 -2.66 1.76 9.09
CA ARG A 90 -2.11 0.55 8.46
C ARG A 90 -1.29 0.90 7.23
N LEU A 91 -1.78 1.82 6.39
CA LEU A 91 -1.03 2.31 5.23
C LEU A 91 0.31 2.91 5.65
N GLN A 92 0.33 3.76 6.67
CA GLN A 92 1.55 4.36 7.21
C GLN A 92 2.56 3.29 7.64
N LYS A 93 2.12 2.25 8.34
CA LYS A 93 2.97 1.12 8.75
C LYS A 93 3.52 0.36 7.54
N ILE A 94 2.68 0.06 6.55
CA ILE A 94 3.07 -0.64 5.32
C ILE A 94 4.12 0.18 4.54
N LEU A 95 3.93 1.47 4.46
CA LEU A 95 4.86 2.36 3.76
C LEU A 95 6.16 2.60 4.53
N GLY A 96 6.23 2.24 5.81
CA GLY A 96 7.45 2.38 6.62
C GLY A 96 7.85 3.83 6.89
N HIS A 97 6.91 4.75 6.90
CA HIS A 97 7.21 6.17 7.00
C HIS A 97 6.98 6.76 8.37
N SER A 98 7.99 7.58 8.75
CA SER A 98 7.79 8.77 9.56
C SER A 98 7.05 9.89 8.80
N ASP A 99 6.91 9.76 7.48
CA ASP A 99 6.39 10.85 6.64
C ASP A 99 4.91 10.65 6.33
N LEU A 100 4.09 11.36 7.09
CA LEU A 100 2.65 11.49 6.89
C LEU A 100 2.29 12.39 5.69
N THR A 101 3.27 13.00 5.03
CA THR A 101 3.04 14.02 3.99
C THR A 101 2.19 13.45 2.85
N VAL A 102 2.55 12.27 2.36
CA VAL A 102 1.78 11.60 1.30
C VAL A 102 0.37 11.24 1.78
N VAL A 103 0.25 10.76 3.01
CA VAL A 103 -1.05 10.42 3.61
C VAL A 103 -1.89 11.68 3.82
N LYS A 104 -1.30 12.77 4.28
CA LYS A 104 -1.98 14.08 4.45
C LYS A 104 -2.50 14.64 3.14
N GLU A 105 -1.73 14.57 2.06
CA GLU A 105 -2.17 15.02 0.74
C GLU A 105 -3.44 14.29 0.30
N TYR A 106 -3.48 12.98 0.49
CA TYR A 106 -4.67 12.19 0.13
C TYR A 106 -5.86 12.44 1.06
N VAL A 107 -5.63 12.57 2.37
CA VAL A 107 -6.69 12.92 3.32
C VAL A 107 -7.30 14.26 2.98
N ASN A 108 -6.49 15.27 2.64
CA ASN A 108 -6.98 16.60 2.24
C ASN A 108 -7.75 16.55 0.91
N MET A 109 -7.38 15.70 -0.04
CA MET A 109 -8.11 15.53 -1.30
C MET A 109 -9.51 14.94 -1.09
N PHE A 110 -9.69 14.13 -0.06
CA PHE A 110 -10.96 13.45 0.24
C PHE A 110 -11.76 14.09 1.38
N SER A 111 -11.28 15.21 1.95
CA SER A 111 -11.99 15.90 3.03
C SER A 111 -13.40 16.39 2.63
N ASN A 112 -13.66 16.60 1.33
CA ASN A 112 -14.98 16.93 0.82
C ASN A 112 -15.96 15.73 0.84
N GLU A 113 -15.46 14.52 1.06
CA GLU A 113 -16.25 13.28 1.10
C GLU A 113 -16.45 12.76 2.54
N LEU A 114 -16.24 13.61 3.55
CA LEU A 114 -16.42 13.23 4.97
C LEU A 114 -17.84 12.78 5.30
N SER A 115 -18.83 13.18 4.50
CA SER A 115 -20.22 12.74 4.62
C SER A 115 -20.47 11.33 4.07
N ILE A 116 -19.57 10.84 3.20
CA ILE A 116 -19.72 9.52 2.61
C ILE A 116 -19.42 8.48 3.69
N ASP A 117 -20.34 7.55 3.87
CA ASP A 117 -20.27 6.50 4.89
C ASP A 117 -20.25 7.00 6.35
N PHE A 118 -20.55 8.30 6.62
CA PHE A 118 -20.57 8.83 7.99
C PHE A 118 -21.44 7.99 8.91
N ASP A 119 -22.66 7.66 8.48
CA ASP A 119 -23.62 6.86 9.25
C ASP A 119 -23.10 5.45 9.53
N LYS A 120 -22.35 4.88 8.60
CA LYS A 120 -21.74 3.54 8.75
C LYS A 120 -20.71 3.48 9.88
N PHE A 121 -19.96 4.57 10.08
CA PHE A 121 -18.92 4.66 11.09
C PHE A 121 -19.35 5.38 12.36
N ASN A 122 -20.54 6.02 12.35
CA ASN A 122 -21.06 6.74 13.49
C ASN A 122 -21.49 5.74 14.58
N PRO A 123 -20.92 5.81 15.81
CA PRO A 123 -21.31 4.90 16.88
C PRO A 123 -22.80 4.96 17.25
N LEU A 124 -23.43 6.12 17.11
CA LEU A 124 -24.86 6.30 17.44
C LEU A 124 -25.77 5.51 16.49
N ASP A 125 -25.44 5.47 15.20
CA ASP A 125 -26.23 4.74 14.20
C ASP A 125 -26.05 3.23 14.34
N ASN A 126 -24.88 2.81 14.83
CA ASN A 126 -24.57 1.41 15.11
C ASN A 126 -25.22 0.88 16.40
N LEU A 127 -25.75 1.75 17.27
CA LEU A 127 -26.44 1.34 18.51
C LEU A 127 -27.86 0.85 18.29
N GLY A 128 -28.38 0.87 17.06
CA GLY A 128 -29.75 0.38 16.73
C GLY A 128 -30.87 1.18 17.40
N LEU A 129 -30.60 2.41 17.83
CA LEU A 129 -31.57 3.27 18.53
C LEU A 129 -32.70 3.79 17.63
N ASN A 130 -32.61 3.60 16.33
CA ASN A 130 -33.57 4.08 15.34
C ASN A 130 -34.94 3.34 15.33
N GLN A 131 -35.13 2.34 16.20
CA GLN A 131 -36.36 1.51 16.16
C GLN A 131 -37.40 1.82 17.23
N LYS A 132 -37.22 2.77 18.15
CA LYS A 132 -38.24 3.15 19.12
C LYS A 132 -38.61 4.63 18.98
N LYS A 133 -39.71 4.89 18.26
CA LYS A 133 -40.43 6.16 18.36
C LYS A 133 -41.06 6.27 19.75
N ASN A 134 -40.33 6.71 20.72
CA ASN A 134 -40.90 7.15 21.97
C ASN A 134 -41.27 8.63 21.81
N THR A 135 -42.53 8.90 21.57
CA THR A 135 -43.10 10.25 21.58
C THR A 135 -43.02 10.81 23.01
N ILE A 136 -42.14 11.73 23.25
CA ILE A 136 -42.11 12.52 24.49
C ILE A 136 -43.20 13.56 24.37
N LYS A 137 -44.29 13.39 25.13
CA LYS A 137 -45.29 14.45 25.28
C LYS A 137 -44.69 15.51 26.18
N MET A 138 -44.38 16.67 25.61
CA MET A 138 -44.08 17.87 26.41
C MET A 138 -45.42 18.37 27.00
N LYS A 139 -45.41 18.58 28.34
CA LYS A 139 -46.45 19.30 29.06
C LYS A 139 -46.19 20.79 28.97
#